data_8b9d60ab79c3fb84a6559779f12b8124
#
_entry.id   8b9d60ab79c3fb84a6559779f12b8124
#
_cell.length_a   1.000
_cell.length_b   1.000
_cell.length_c   1.000
_cell.angle_alpha   90.00
_cell.angle_beta   90.00
_cell.angle_gamma   90.00
#
_symmetry.space_group_name_H-M   'P 1'
#
loop_
_entity.id
_entity.type
_entity.pdbx_description
1 polymer ?
#
loop_
_entity_poly.entity_id
_entity_poly.type
_entity_poly.pdbx_seq_one_letter_code
_entity_poly.pdbx_strand_id
1 'polypeptide(L)'
;SRVVTKSSKVIVDGVPLAGERVPNIVKRIHSANDRLFRPSDKSEGGVHLGFFMFRDFFARLYVPIVFGSPTVDFMKLLDLSDDQKRWMSTDFEAMETFEDQAYDLYDFGYGYLEFGHSRAVSDLAKGLIYRAHVQLEAAAATATSAYDYRGTLQSALLGAELALKAGLACHGYSDVSLR
;
A
#
# COMPACT_ATOMS: atom_id res chain seq x y z
N SER A 1 10.93 15.81 -12.46
CA SER A 1 9.53 16.25 -12.45
C SER A 1 9.20 16.91 -11.12
N ARG A 2 8.57 18.06 -11.19
CA ARG A 2 8.24 18.87 -10.01
C ARG A 2 6.75 18.68 -9.71
N VAL A 3 6.41 18.00 -8.63
CA VAL A 3 5.04 17.91 -8.12
C VAL A 3 4.78 19.12 -7.23
N VAL A 4 3.78 19.92 -7.55
CA VAL A 4 3.38 21.08 -6.75
C VAL A 4 1.95 20.84 -6.29
N THR A 5 1.74 20.70 -4.99
CA THR A 5 0.42 20.65 -4.39
C THR A 5 -0.02 22.02 -3.91
N LYS A 6 -1.08 22.55 -4.47
CA LYS A 6 -1.82 23.66 -3.92
C LYS A 6 -3.25 23.21 -3.72
N SER A 7 -3.66 23.09 -2.45
CA SER A 7 -5.07 22.98 -2.03
C SER A 7 -5.95 22.12 -2.98
N SER A 8 -6.04 20.83 -2.71
CA SER A 8 -6.87 19.83 -3.44
C SER A 8 -6.65 19.69 -4.96
N LYS A 9 -5.53 20.15 -5.50
CA LYS A 9 -5.20 20.00 -6.92
C LYS A 9 -3.94 19.19 -7.09
N VAL A 10 -4.03 18.02 -7.70
CA VAL A 10 -2.87 17.24 -8.13
C VAL A 10 -2.43 17.78 -9.48
N ILE A 11 -1.20 18.31 -9.54
CA ILE A 11 -0.60 18.86 -10.77
C ILE A 11 0.68 18.08 -11.06
N VAL A 12 0.74 17.40 -12.21
CA VAL A 12 1.94 16.70 -12.68
C VAL A 12 2.44 17.42 -13.95
N ASP A 13 3.69 17.86 -13.92
CA ASP A 13 4.33 18.59 -15.03
C ASP A 13 3.48 19.77 -15.57
N GLY A 14 2.82 20.50 -14.65
CA GLY A 14 1.98 21.65 -14.98
C GLY A 14 0.56 21.32 -15.45
N VAL A 15 0.20 20.03 -15.54
CA VAL A 15 -1.15 19.59 -15.94
C VAL A 15 -1.96 19.22 -14.70
N PRO A 16 -3.10 19.86 -14.42
CA PRO A 16 -3.97 19.48 -13.32
C PRO A 16 -4.67 18.15 -13.63
N LEU A 17 -4.46 17.14 -12.77
CA LEU A 17 -5.09 15.82 -12.87
C LEU A 17 -6.38 15.69 -12.05
N ALA A 18 -6.58 16.60 -11.08
CA ALA A 18 -7.79 16.63 -10.25
C ALA A 18 -8.18 18.09 -9.91
N GLY A 19 -9.46 18.32 -9.61
CA GLY A 19 -10.03 19.62 -9.26
C GLY A 19 -10.78 20.31 -10.39
N GLU A 20 -11.22 21.56 -10.17
CA GLU A 20 -12.10 22.29 -11.12
C GLU A 20 -11.51 22.61 -12.49
N ARG A 21 -10.17 22.64 -12.60
CA ARG A 21 -9.44 23.02 -13.84
C ARG A 21 -8.83 21.83 -14.57
N VAL A 22 -9.36 20.64 -14.40
CA VAL A 22 -8.88 19.44 -15.11
C VAL A 22 -9.16 19.61 -16.61
N PRO A 23 -8.14 19.46 -17.49
CA PRO A 23 -8.33 19.53 -18.93
C PRO A 23 -9.39 18.53 -19.44
N ASN A 24 -10.14 18.91 -20.47
CA ASN A 24 -11.19 18.06 -21.03
C ASN A 24 -10.69 16.69 -21.48
N ILE A 25 -9.43 16.60 -21.94
CA ILE A 25 -8.83 15.32 -22.31
C ILE A 25 -8.69 14.37 -21.12
N VAL A 26 -8.27 14.90 -19.97
CA VAL A 26 -8.15 14.10 -18.72
C VAL A 26 -9.54 13.64 -18.24
N LYS A 27 -10.55 14.51 -18.29
CA LYS A 27 -11.94 14.14 -17.97
C LYS A 27 -12.46 13.01 -18.89
N ARG A 28 -12.13 13.08 -20.18
CA ARG A 28 -12.50 12.02 -21.14
C ARG A 28 -11.79 10.70 -20.85
N ILE A 29 -10.52 10.74 -20.45
CA ILE A 29 -9.75 9.55 -20.06
C ILE A 29 -10.39 8.92 -18.81
N HIS A 30 -10.66 9.72 -17.77
CA HIS A 30 -11.36 9.22 -16.58
C HIS A 30 -12.73 8.63 -16.90
N SER A 31 -13.53 9.33 -17.71
CA SER A 31 -14.85 8.83 -18.12
C SER A 31 -14.77 7.53 -18.96
N ALA A 32 -13.73 7.37 -19.78
CA ALA A 32 -13.52 6.13 -20.52
C ALA A 32 -13.11 4.99 -19.57
N ASN A 33 -12.21 5.26 -18.64
CA ASN A 33 -11.81 4.31 -17.60
C ASN A 33 -13.03 3.86 -16.75
N ASP A 34 -13.88 4.81 -16.36
CA ASP A 34 -15.10 4.53 -15.59
C ASP A 34 -16.12 3.64 -16.32
N ARG A 35 -16.11 3.65 -17.65
CA ARG A 35 -16.96 2.76 -18.48
C ARG A 35 -16.38 1.37 -18.67
N LEU A 36 -15.04 1.26 -18.70
CA LEU A 36 -14.33 0.01 -18.99
C LEU A 36 -14.14 -0.86 -17.76
N PHE A 37 -14.00 -0.22 -16.58
CA PHE A 37 -13.68 -0.90 -15.33
C PHE A 37 -14.78 -0.68 -14.29
N ARG A 38 -15.16 -1.75 -13.58
CA ARG A 38 -16.04 -1.65 -12.42
C ARG A 38 -15.29 -0.95 -11.28
N PRO A 39 -15.99 -0.36 -10.30
CA PRO A 39 -15.34 0.22 -9.11
C PRO A 39 -14.37 -0.76 -8.43
N SER A 40 -14.73 -2.04 -8.35
CA SER A 40 -13.86 -3.11 -7.81
C SER A 40 -12.61 -3.41 -8.61
N ASP A 41 -12.58 -3.03 -9.88
CA ASP A 41 -11.45 -3.29 -10.79
C ASP A 41 -10.49 -2.08 -10.83
N LYS A 42 -10.87 -0.97 -10.21
CA LYS A 42 -10.04 0.23 -10.09
C LYS A 42 -9.17 0.11 -8.86
N SER A 43 -7.87 -0.01 -9.06
CA SER A 43 -6.96 0.19 -7.93
C SER A 43 -7.06 1.66 -7.53
N GLU A 44 -7.35 1.93 -6.28
CA GLU A 44 -7.33 3.28 -5.72
C GLU A 44 -5.87 3.74 -5.54
N GLY A 45 -5.03 3.66 -6.54
CA GLY A 45 -3.67 4.14 -6.57
C GLY A 45 -3.01 4.21 -5.19
N GLY A 46 -2.65 3.06 -4.61
CA GLY A 46 -1.97 2.98 -3.33
C GLY A 46 -0.47 2.84 -3.51
N VAL A 47 0.28 3.20 -2.50
CA VAL A 47 1.71 2.94 -2.39
C VAL A 47 1.93 1.46 -2.08
N HIS A 48 1.04 0.88 -1.30
CA HIS A 48 1.09 -0.50 -0.86
C HIS A 48 -0.33 -1.03 -0.56
N LEU A 49 -0.53 -2.31 -0.79
CA LEU A 49 -1.73 -3.05 -0.40
C LEU A 49 -1.37 -4.03 0.70
N GLY A 50 -2.03 -3.89 1.83
CA GLY A 50 -1.98 -4.85 2.91
C GLY A 50 -3.36 -5.36 3.29
N PHE A 51 -3.45 -6.01 4.43
CA PHE A 51 -4.72 -6.40 5.00
C PHE A 51 -4.69 -6.24 6.53
N PHE A 52 -5.83 -5.92 7.07
CA PHE A 52 -6.10 -5.95 8.50
C PHE A 52 -6.66 -7.31 8.87
N MET A 53 -6.18 -7.87 9.95
CA MET A 53 -6.68 -9.12 10.52
C MET A 53 -6.91 -8.96 12.02
N PHE A 54 -8.12 -9.29 12.47
CA PHE A 54 -8.44 -9.42 13.89
C PHE A 54 -9.33 -10.65 14.09
N ARG A 55 -8.83 -11.65 14.78
CA ARG A 55 -9.46 -12.96 14.96
C ARG A 55 -9.77 -13.62 13.59
N ASP A 56 -11.03 -13.82 13.26
CA ASP A 56 -11.52 -14.36 11.98
C ASP A 56 -11.96 -13.29 10.99
N PHE A 57 -11.72 -12.03 11.32
CA PHE A 57 -12.10 -10.89 10.53
C PHE A 57 -10.93 -10.38 9.67
N PHE A 58 -11.19 -10.22 8.37
CA PHE A 58 -10.19 -9.77 7.39
C PHE A 58 -10.74 -8.60 6.57
N ALA A 59 -9.91 -7.60 6.36
CA ALA A 59 -10.24 -6.48 5.48
C ALA A 59 -9.01 -5.99 4.72
N ARG A 60 -9.19 -5.57 3.48
CA ARG A 60 -8.13 -4.90 2.73
C ARG A 60 -7.85 -3.54 3.32
N LEU A 61 -6.58 -3.20 3.39
CA LEU A 61 -6.11 -1.91 3.82
C LEU A 61 -5.14 -1.34 2.78
N TYR A 62 -5.48 -0.17 2.25
CA TYR A 62 -4.66 0.50 1.25
C TYR A 62 -3.82 1.59 1.92
N VAL A 63 -2.53 1.63 1.57
CA VAL A 63 -1.68 2.77 1.89
C VAL A 63 -1.84 3.81 0.78
N PRO A 64 -2.48 4.96 1.01
CA PRO A 64 -2.77 5.92 -0.03
C PRO A 64 -1.51 6.66 -0.46
N ILE A 65 -1.51 7.18 -1.69
CA ILE A 65 -0.50 8.16 -2.12
C ILE A 65 -0.84 9.49 -1.46
N VAL A 66 0.07 9.97 -0.63
CA VAL A 66 -0.11 11.20 0.15
C VAL A 66 0.92 12.24 -0.24
N PHE A 67 0.47 13.48 -0.48
CA PHE A 67 1.33 14.62 -0.78
C PHE A 67 1.14 15.71 0.29
N GLY A 68 2.25 16.18 0.87
CA GLY A 68 2.23 17.19 1.92
C GLY A 68 2.01 16.58 3.31
N SER A 69 1.22 17.24 4.16
CA SER A 69 0.92 16.82 5.53
C SER A 69 -0.61 16.71 5.71
N PRO A 70 -1.27 15.74 5.09
CA PRO A 70 -2.70 15.52 5.29
C PRO A 70 -2.96 14.77 6.60
N THR A 71 -4.17 14.91 7.09
CA THR A 71 -4.71 13.98 8.10
C THR A 71 -5.26 12.77 7.37
N VAL A 72 -4.71 11.60 7.64
CA VAL A 72 -5.17 10.32 7.08
C VAL A 72 -6.14 9.67 8.06
N ASP A 73 -7.35 9.38 7.58
CA ASP A 73 -8.34 8.59 8.32
C ASP A 73 -8.22 7.13 7.86
N PHE A 74 -7.47 6.34 8.60
CA PHE A 74 -7.22 4.93 8.25
C PHE A 74 -8.50 4.10 8.17
N MET A 75 -9.56 4.44 8.95
CA MET A 75 -10.83 3.74 8.88
C MET A 75 -11.51 3.87 7.51
N LYS A 76 -11.27 4.96 6.79
CA LYS A 76 -11.79 5.14 5.42
C LYS A 76 -11.05 4.30 4.39
N LEU A 77 -9.84 3.89 4.69
CA LEU A 77 -9.00 3.08 3.81
C LEU A 77 -9.29 1.59 3.92
N LEU A 78 -10.06 1.17 4.93
CA LEU A 78 -10.54 -0.19 5.08
C LEU A 78 -11.72 -0.46 4.14
N ASP A 79 -11.63 -1.58 3.41
CA ASP A 79 -12.71 -2.12 2.59
C ASP A 79 -13.74 -2.85 3.47
N LEU A 80 -14.48 -2.07 4.26
CA LEU A 80 -15.49 -2.53 5.20
C LEU A 80 -16.80 -1.79 5.01
N SER A 81 -17.93 -2.47 5.32
CA SER A 81 -19.22 -1.84 5.43
C SER A 81 -19.29 -0.89 6.64
N ASP A 82 -20.21 0.06 6.62
CA ASP A 82 -20.41 1.00 7.73
C ASP A 82 -20.77 0.29 9.05
N ASP A 83 -21.49 -0.83 8.98
CA ASP A 83 -21.84 -1.63 10.16
C ASP A 83 -20.61 -2.34 10.74
N GLN A 84 -19.73 -2.86 9.90
CA GLN A 84 -18.47 -3.46 10.33
C GLN A 84 -17.54 -2.41 10.95
N LYS A 85 -17.42 -1.22 10.34
CA LYS A 85 -16.64 -0.11 10.91
C LYS A 85 -17.21 0.34 12.25
N ARG A 86 -18.54 0.41 12.37
CA ARG A 86 -19.20 0.76 13.64
C ARG A 86 -18.94 -0.28 14.72
N TRP A 87 -19.05 -1.58 14.40
CA TRP A 87 -18.72 -2.65 15.33
C TRP A 87 -17.25 -2.53 15.79
N MET A 88 -16.32 -2.42 14.86
CA MET A 88 -14.90 -2.31 15.16
C MET A 88 -14.60 -1.10 16.06
N SER A 89 -15.25 0.04 15.84
CA SER A 89 -15.08 1.24 16.67
C SER A 89 -15.61 1.10 18.11
N THR A 90 -16.40 0.06 18.42
CA THR A 90 -16.88 -0.26 19.77
C THR A 90 -16.03 -1.30 20.49
N ASP A 91 -15.17 -2.01 19.77
CA ASP A 91 -14.25 -3.02 20.34
C ASP A 91 -12.85 -2.41 20.46
N PHE A 92 -12.43 -2.15 21.69
CA PHE A 92 -11.15 -1.49 21.98
C PHE A 92 -9.96 -2.33 21.47
N GLU A 93 -9.98 -3.64 21.67
CA GLU A 93 -8.90 -4.55 21.24
C GLU A 93 -8.78 -4.59 19.70
N ALA A 94 -9.94 -4.59 19.01
CA ALA A 94 -9.96 -4.53 17.55
C ALA A 94 -9.38 -3.20 17.02
N MET A 95 -9.71 -2.08 17.68
CA MET A 95 -9.20 -0.76 17.29
C MET A 95 -7.70 -0.62 17.54
N GLU A 96 -7.20 -1.04 18.69
CA GLU A 96 -5.77 -1.02 19.02
C GLU A 96 -4.99 -1.88 18.00
N THR A 97 -5.45 -3.12 17.75
CA THR A 97 -4.84 -4.00 16.76
C THR A 97 -4.87 -3.38 15.35
N PHE A 98 -5.96 -2.70 15.00
CA PHE A 98 -6.08 -2.03 13.71
C PHE A 98 -5.09 -0.88 13.57
N GLU A 99 -4.98 -0.03 14.58
CA GLU A 99 -4.06 1.11 14.57
C GLU A 99 -2.61 0.62 14.41
N ASP A 100 -2.20 -0.38 15.18
CA ASP A 100 -0.85 -0.95 15.09
C ASP A 100 -0.57 -1.50 13.68
N GLN A 101 -1.47 -2.34 13.13
CA GLN A 101 -1.29 -2.90 11.79
C GLN A 101 -1.34 -1.83 10.70
N ALA A 102 -2.16 -0.80 10.85
CA ALA A 102 -2.25 0.30 9.89
C ALA A 102 -0.96 1.14 9.87
N TYR A 103 -0.39 1.43 11.04
CA TYR A 103 0.90 2.14 11.13
C TYR A 103 2.04 1.32 10.54
N ASP A 104 2.16 0.05 10.90
CA ASP A 104 3.18 -0.85 10.35
C ASP A 104 3.11 -0.92 8.83
N LEU A 105 1.90 -1.03 8.29
CA LEU A 105 1.67 -1.08 6.86
C LEU A 105 2.03 0.24 6.17
N TYR A 106 1.69 1.36 6.80
CA TYR A 106 2.02 2.70 6.30
C TYR A 106 3.53 2.92 6.28
N ASP A 107 4.20 2.59 7.37
CA ASP A 107 5.65 2.72 7.52
C ASP A 107 6.39 1.83 6.51
N PHE A 108 5.92 0.59 6.30
CA PHE A 108 6.48 -0.28 5.28
C PHE A 108 6.26 0.27 3.88
N GLY A 109 5.02 0.71 3.56
CA GLY A 109 4.66 1.20 2.23
C GLY A 109 5.47 2.43 1.80
N TYR A 110 5.67 3.39 2.69
CA TYR A 110 6.51 4.56 2.40
C TYR A 110 8.00 4.25 2.55
N GLY A 111 8.36 3.45 3.56
CA GLY A 111 9.74 3.08 3.83
C GLY A 111 10.39 2.35 2.65
N TYR A 112 9.69 1.41 1.99
CA TYR A 112 10.28 0.72 0.86
C TYR A 112 10.53 1.65 -0.34
N LEU A 113 9.69 2.68 -0.54
CA LEU A 113 9.89 3.69 -1.58
C LEU A 113 11.12 4.56 -1.29
N GLU A 114 11.25 5.07 -0.07
CA GLU A 114 12.41 5.85 0.37
C GLU A 114 13.69 5.03 0.26
N PHE A 115 13.64 3.78 0.69
CA PHE A 115 14.73 2.83 0.61
C PHE A 115 15.19 2.62 -0.86
N GLY A 116 14.22 2.45 -1.77
CA GLY A 116 14.49 2.28 -3.20
C GLY A 116 15.16 3.51 -3.84
N HIS A 117 14.85 4.71 -3.36
CA HIS A 117 15.42 5.95 -3.87
C HIS A 117 16.74 6.36 -3.18
N SER A 118 17.09 5.74 -2.07
CA SER A 118 18.32 6.06 -1.33
C SER A 118 19.57 5.68 -2.12
N ARG A 119 20.53 6.63 -2.22
CA ARG A 119 21.84 6.36 -2.83
C ARG A 119 22.78 5.58 -1.92
N ALA A 120 22.49 5.55 -0.63
CA ALA A 120 23.30 4.84 0.37
C ALA A 120 23.01 3.33 0.42
N VAL A 121 21.94 2.89 -0.22
CA VAL A 121 21.49 1.49 -0.22
C VAL A 121 21.98 0.78 -1.46
N SER A 122 22.52 -0.45 -1.28
CA SER A 122 22.99 -1.28 -2.39
C SER A 122 21.86 -1.73 -3.31
N ASP A 123 22.18 -1.99 -4.59
CA ASP A 123 21.19 -2.48 -5.56
C ASP A 123 20.65 -3.86 -5.17
N LEU A 124 21.47 -4.70 -4.50
CA LEU A 124 21.00 -5.97 -3.94
C LEU A 124 19.89 -5.74 -2.91
N ALA A 125 20.10 -4.85 -1.94
CA ALA A 125 19.11 -4.56 -0.91
C ALA A 125 17.83 -3.95 -1.50
N LYS A 126 17.95 -3.05 -2.48
CA LYS A 126 16.80 -2.50 -3.22
C LYS A 126 15.99 -3.56 -3.95
N GLY A 127 16.67 -4.48 -4.62
CA GLY A 127 16.02 -5.58 -5.32
C GLY A 127 15.31 -6.54 -4.37
N LEU A 128 15.87 -6.79 -3.19
CA LEU A 128 15.26 -7.65 -2.17
C LEU A 128 14.02 -7.00 -1.55
N ILE A 129 14.08 -5.73 -1.16
CA ILE A 129 12.93 -5.04 -0.55
C ILE A 129 11.79 -4.85 -1.56
N TYR A 130 12.09 -4.59 -2.83
CA TYR A 130 11.08 -4.53 -3.88
C TYR A 130 10.36 -5.88 -4.05
N ARG A 131 11.10 -6.98 -4.06
CA ARG A 131 10.51 -8.33 -4.13
C ARG A 131 9.69 -8.64 -2.88
N ALA A 132 10.14 -8.22 -1.69
CA ALA A 132 9.38 -8.34 -0.45
C ALA A 132 8.03 -7.63 -0.57
N HIS A 133 8.02 -6.38 -1.04
CA HIS A 133 6.81 -5.61 -1.29
C HIS A 133 5.83 -6.36 -2.19
N VAL A 134 6.26 -6.86 -3.34
CA VAL A 134 5.41 -7.62 -4.28
C VAL A 134 4.83 -8.89 -3.64
N GLN A 135 5.63 -9.61 -2.83
CA GLN A 135 5.16 -10.82 -2.15
C GLN A 135 4.14 -10.50 -1.05
N LEU A 136 4.34 -9.43 -0.30
CA LEU A 136 3.39 -9.01 0.74
C LEU A 136 2.05 -8.52 0.12
N GLU A 137 2.10 -7.82 -1.01
CA GLU A 137 0.87 -7.47 -1.75
C GLU A 137 0.15 -8.71 -2.29
N ALA A 138 0.89 -9.69 -2.81
CA ALA A 138 0.31 -10.96 -3.23
C ALA A 138 -0.34 -11.71 -2.07
N ALA A 139 0.31 -11.72 -0.88
CA ALA A 139 -0.26 -12.28 0.33
C ALA A 139 -1.56 -11.57 0.73
N ALA A 140 -1.57 -10.24 0.73
CA ALA A 140 -2.76 -9.45 1.05
C ALA A 140 -3.92 -9.71 0.07
N ALA A 141 -3.64 -9.78 -1.23
CA ALA A 141 -4.63 -10.06 -2.25
C ALA A 141 -5.24 -11.48 -2.11
N THR A 142 -4.40 -12.48 -1.80
CA THR A 142 -4.89 -13.87 -1.62
C THR A 142 -5.61 -14.06 -0.29
N ALA A 143 -5.16 -13.42 0.80
CA ALA A 143 -5.82 -13.46 2.11
C ALA A 143 -7.26 -12.95 2.02
N THR A 144 -7.47 -11.83 1.34
CA THR A 144 -8.78 -11.18 1.23
C THR A 144 -9.73 -11.87 0.26
N SER A 145 -9.24 -12.75 -0.62
CA SER A 145 -10.07 -13.57 -1.50
C SER A 145 -10.56 -14.88 -0.85
N ALA A 146 -10.03 -15.22 0.34
CA ALA A 146 -10.41 -16.37 1.16
C ALA A 146 -10.30 -17.77 0.51
N TYR A 147 -9.64 -17.89 -0.66
CA TYR A 147 -9.59 -19.15 -1.41
C TYR A 147 -8.25 -19.90 -1.31
N ASP A 148 -7.15 -19.21 -0.95
CA ASP A 148 -5.83 -19.84 -0.92
C ASP A 148 -4.99 -19.39 0.30
N TYR A 149 -5.30 -19.95 1.45
CA TYR A 149 -4.52 -19.70 2.67
C TYR A 149 -3.07 -20.19 2.58
N ARG A 150 -2.81 -21.25 1.79
CA ARG A 150 -1.45 -21.75 1.61
C ARG A 150 -0.62 -20.78 0.79
N GLY A 151 -1.16 -20.27 -0.31
CA GLY A 151 -0.51 -19.24 -1.12
C GLY A 151 -0.29 -17.95 -0.33
N THR A 152 -1.26 -17.54 0.49
CA THR A 152 -1.13 -16.41 1.40
C THR A 152 0.06 -16.59 2.34
N LEU A 153 0.15 -17.72 3.05
CA LEU A 153 1.25 -17.98 3.99
C LEU A 153 2.61 -18.06 3.29
N GLN A 154 2.68 -18.72 2.13
CA GLN A 154 3.92 -18.80 1.36
C GLN A 154 4.40 -17.42 0.92
N SER A 155 3.52 -16.59 0.38
CA SER A 155 3.85 -15.23 -0.04
C SER A 155 4.24 -14.34 1.15
N ALA A 156 3.53 -14.43 2.28
CA ALA A 156 3.84 -13.67 3.47
C ALA A 156 5.22 -14.04 4.05
N LEU A 157 5.51 -15.34 4.19
CA LEU A 157 6.79 -15.83 4.69
C LEU A 157 7.95 -15.46 3.76
N LEU A 158 7.76 -15.61 2.45
CA LEU A 158 8.77 -15.19 1.47
C LEU A 158 8.98 -13.69 1.50
N GLY A 159 7.92 -12.89 1.62
CA GLY A 159 8.01 -11.45 1.77
C GLY A 159 8.82 -11.05 3.02
N ALA A 160 8.53 -11.66 4.16
CA ALA A 160 9.27 -11.43 5.40
C ALA A 160 10.76 -11.84 5.28
N GLU A 161 11.05 -13.00 4.69
CA GLU A 161 12.41 -13.46 4.43
C GLU A 161 13.18 -12.47 3.56
N LEU A 162 12.58 -12.00 2.48
CA LEU A 162 13.20 -11.04 1.56
C LEU A 162 13.46 -9.69 2.23
N ALA A 163 12.54 -9.22 3.08
CA ALA A 163 12.72 -7.99 3.85
C ALA A 163 13.89 -8.11 4.84
N LEU A 164 13.98 -9.24 5.56
CA LEU A 164 15.12 -9.51 6.45
C LEU A 164 16.44 -9.58 5.70
N LYS A 165 16.48 -10.25 4.55
CA LYS A 165 17.66 -10.30 3.68
C LYS A 165 18.05 -8.92 3.15
N ALA A 166 17.07 -8.06 2.83
CA ALA A 166 17.36 -6.67 2.46
C ALA A 166 18.06 -5.91 3.60
N GLY A 167 17.58 -6.06 4.84
CA GLY A 167 18.23 -5.50 6.03
C GLY A 167 19.66 -6.00 6.19
N LEU A 168 19.90 -7.31 6.07
CA LEU A 168 21.25 -7.89 6.14
C LEU A 168 22.16 -7.36 5.01
N ALA A 169 21.63 -7.21 3.79
CA ALA A 169 22.40 -6.64 2.68
C ALA A 169 22.83 -5.18 2.95
N CYS A 170 22.06 -4.41 3.71
CA CYS A 170 22.47 -3.08 4.17
C CYS A 170 23.63 -3.12 5.15
N HIS A 171 23.79 -4.21 5.90
CA HIS A 171 24.93 -4.44 6.80
C HIS A 171 26.13 -5.11 6.10
N GLY A 172 26.14 -5.15 4.76
CA GLY A 172 27.27 -5.64 3.98
C GLY A 172 27.30 -7.15 3.69
N TYR A 173 26.22 -7.87 4.01
CA TYR A 173 26.12 -9.28 3.64
C TYR A 173 25.94 -9.41 2.12
N SER A 174 26.69 -10.34 1.51
CA SER A 174 26.64 -10.59 0.06
C SER A 174 25.51 -11.56 -0.31
N ASP A 175 25.13 -11.60 -1.59
CA ASP A 175 24.12 -12.53 -2.12
C ASP A 175 24.45 -14.01 -1.79
N VAL A 176 25.74 -14.37 -1.80
CA VAL A 176 26.19 -15.75 -1.47
C VAL A 176 25.91 -16.10 -0.01
N SER A 177 26.05 -15.14 0.90
CA SER A 177 25.77 -15.35 2.34
C SER A 177 24.31 -15.29 2.70
N LEU A 178 23.45 -14.84 1.78
CA LEU A 178 22.00 -14.69 1.98
C LEU A 178 21.18 -15.84 1.37
N ARG A 179 21.83 -16.79 0.70
CA ARG A 179 21.20 -18.01 0.17
C ARG A 179 21.00 -19.03 1.27
#